data_b19d7342ccfc34b69fe8a2504bd23a2e
#
_entry.id   b19d7342ccfc34b69fe8a2504bd23a2e
#
_cell.length_a   1.000
_cell.length_b   1.000
_cell.length_c   1.000
_cell.angle_alpha   90.00
_cell.angle_beta   90.00
_cell.angle_gamma   90.00
#
_symmetry.space_group_name_H-M   'P 1'
#
loop_
_entity.id
_entity.type
_entity.pdbx_description
1 polymer ?
#
loop_
_entity_poly.entity_id
_entity_poly.type
_entity_poly.pdbx_seq_one_letter_code
_entity_poly.pdbx_strand_id
1 'polypeptide(L)'
;MKKEISRRNFIKGTAALTAGAALMGLAGCAQEEAPTTPEAPKSKHVKVAVFSPTEGTKNAAAMLAAKFSDDVEFADLTNAASRTEEVTFTAEDLAIVAAPSYGGQIPMIEGLFTNLKGDNTPCVVVCAFGNRAAENVYANIANIVSAQGFVVVGAIGLVTPHVFSSNAKAGHSRPNVEDNQIMAEFAKKVMDKLNSGTIEAMKLEGSAEVDFAKEISVAPKEFKAENCVKCGACATNCSTGAIDPQTLEIDESKCINCMRCSFVCEFNARSYDTAVKREFIEGKLSTKKPVEYFV
;
A
#
# COMPACT_ATOMS: atom_id res chain seq x y z
N MET A 1 21.89 -21.91 -22.00
CA MET A 1 20.92 -22.19 -20.93
C MET A 1 21.01 -21.05 -19.92
N LYS A 2 20.10 -20.09 -19.97
CA LYS A 2 19.99 -19.00 -18.97
C LYS A 2 19.08 -19.48 -17.84
N LYS A 3 19.60 -19.59 -16.62
CA LYS A 3 18.81 -19.89 -15.42
C LYS A 3 17.95 -18.66 -15.08
N GLU A 4 16.66 -18.78 -15.21
CA GLU A 4 15.73 -17.80 -14.66
C GLU A 4 15.72 -17.91 -13.13
N ILE A 5 15.95 -16.78 -12.46
CA ILE A 5 15.91 -16.68 -11.00
C ILE A 5 14.43 -16.50 -10.60
N SER A 6 13.87 -17.49 -9.95
CA SER A 6 12.51 -17.44 -9.39
C SER A 6 12.42 -16.35 -8.31
N ARG A 7 11.30 -15.61 -8.31
CA ARG A 7 10.97 -14.55 -7.35
C ARG A 7 11.01 -14.96 -5.87
N ARG A 8 10.98 -16.26 -5.59
CA ARG A 8 11.10 -16.86 -4.25
C ARG A 8 12.46 -16.71 -3.59
N ASN A 9 13.56 -16.46 -4.35
CA ASN A 9 14.91 -16.41 -3.80
C ASN A 9 15.38 -15.02 -3.39
N PHE A 10 14.57 -13.98 -3.61
CA PHE A 10 14.95 -12.61 -3.27
C PHE A 10 14.75 -12.27 -1.76
N ILE A 11 13.93 -13.03 -1.05
CA ILE A 11 13.55 -12.72 0.35
C ILE A 11 14.47 -13.40 1.39
N LYS A 12 15.41 -14.28 0.97
CA LYS A 12 16.28 -15.04 1.91
C LYS A 12 17.73 -14.55 2.00
N GLY A 13 18.05 -13.38 1.48
CA GLY A 13 19.44 -12.93 1.29
C GLY A 13 19.91 -11.78 2.18
N THR A 14 19.33 -11.52 3.35
CA THR A 14 19.83 -10.48 4.26
C THR A 14 19.93 -10.99 5.69
N ALA A 15 20.90 -11.85 5.95
CA ALA A 15 21.45 -12.03 7.30
C ALA A 15 22.87 -12.58 7.19
N ALA A 16 23.79 -11.93 7.89
CA ALA A 16 25.16 -12.30 8.23
C ALA A 16 26.28 -11.82 7.28
N LEU A 17 26.91 -10.73 7.68
CA LEU A 17 28.36 -10.53 7.52
C LEU A 17 28.87 -9.76 8.75
N THR A 18 29.38 -10.52 9.74
CA THR A 18 30.21 -10.01 10.83
C THR A 18 31.69 -10.25 10.53
N ALA A 19 32.47 -9.21 10.77
CA ALA A 19 33.86 -9.18 11.22
C ALA A 19 34.97 -9.83 10.38
N GLY A 20 35.91 -9.00 9.97
CA GLY A 20 37.25 -9.37 9.55
C GLY A 20 38.14 -8.11 9.41
N ALA A 21 38.84 -7.73 10.48
CA ALA A 21 39.78 -6.61 10.44
C ALA A 21 41.07 -7.02 9.75
N ALA A 22 41.61 -6.19 8.86
CA ALA A 22 43.03 -6.11 8.56
C ALA A 22 43.40 -4.70 8.08
N LEU A 23 44.34 -4.10 8.76
CA LEU A 23 44.96 -2.81 8.49
C LEU A 23 45.78 -2.84 7.20
N MET A 24 45.74 -1.75 6.42
CA MET A 24 46.91 -1.03 5.91
C MET A 24 46.51 0.17 5.01
N GLY A 25 46.92 1.36 5.45
CA GLY A 25 47.69 2.34 4.68
C GLY A 25 46.97 3.34 3.75
N LEU A 26 46.71 4.56 4.25
CA LEU A 26 46.92 5.85 3.63
C LEU A 26 46.55 6.09 2.15
N ALA A 27 45.40 6.73 1.95
CA ALA A 27 45.26 7.91 1.06
C ALA A 27 43.94 8.60 1.39
N GLY A 28 43.97 9.86 1.82
CA GLY A 28 42.79 10.64 2.17
C GLY A 28 41.96 10.96 0.94
N CYS A 29 40.81 10.29 0.84
CA CYS A 29 39.66 10.81 0.14
C CYS A 29 38.63 11.13 1.22
N ALA A 30 38.31 12.41 1.38
CA ALA A 30 37.18 12.81 2.21
C ALA A 30 35.93 12.12 1.65
N GLN A 31 35.46 11.09 2.34
CA GLN A 31 34.11 10.57 2.13
C GLN A 31 33.17 11.66 2.67
N GLU A 32 32.45 12.33 1.77
CA GLU A 32 31.26 13.05 2.17
C GLU A 32 30.34 12.04 2.84
N GLU A 33 30.23 12.14 4.16
CA GLU A 33 29.21 11.41 4.92
C GLU A 33 27.85 11.79 4.33
N ALA A 34 27.15 10.82 3.79
CA ALA A 34 25.77 11.00 3.38
C ALA A 34 24.99 11.61 4.55
N PRO A 35 24.17 12.65 4.31
CA PRO A 35 23.45 13.32 5.39
C PRO A 35 22.62 12.28 6.16
N THR A 36 22.96 12.07 7.42
CA THR A 36 22.21 11.23 8.33
C THR A 36 20.86 11.91 8.55
N THR A 37 19.81 11.37 7.95
CA THR A 37 18.44 11.83 8.23
C THR A 37 18.18 11.63 9.72
N PRO A 38 17.74 12.67 10.46
CA PRO A 38 17.42 12.52 11.88
C PRO A 38 16.37 11.42 12.04
N GLU A 39 16.67 10.41 12.85
CA GLU A 39 15.73 9.34 13.15
C GLU A 39 14.58 9.94 13.98
N ALA A 40 13.34 9.78 13.51
CA ALA A 40 12.18 10.25 14.24
C ALA A 40 12.04 9.47 15.56
N PRO A 41 11.56 10.11 16.65
CA PRO A 41 11.25 9.38 17.86
C PRO A 41 10.17 8.35 17.57
N LYS A 42 10.46 7.07 17.87
CA LYS A 42 9.58 5.94 17.54
C LYS A 42 8.41 5.84 18.54
N SER A 43 7.21 5.54 18.04
CA SER A 43 6.07 5.14 18.86
C SER A 43 6.29 3.76 19.46
N LYS A 44 5.58 3.44 20.55
CA LYS A 44 5.69 2.12 21.19
C LYS A 44 5.11 1.01 20.33
N HIS A 45 3.98 1.24 19.65
CA HIS A 45 3.30 0.26 18.82
C HIS A 45 2.61 0.93 17.62
N VAL A 46 2.79 0.35 16.43
CA VAL A 46 2.12 0.80 15.20
C VAL A 46 1.27 -0.33 14.65
N LYS A 47 -0.02 -0.07 14.42
CA LYS A 47 -0.93 -1.04 13.83
C LYS A 47 -1.42 -0.55 12.48
N VAL A 48 -1.18 -1.36 11.43
CA VAL A 48 -1.47 -1.02 10.03
C VAL A 48 -2.68 -1.80 9.56
N ALA A 49 -3.78 -1.10 9.26
CA ALA A 49 -4.92 -1.67 8.53
C ALA A 49 -4.76 -1.36 7.04
N VAL A 50 -4.68 -2.39 6.19
CA VAL A 50 -4.34 -2.19 4.79
C VAL A 50 -5.21 -2.99 3.83
N PHE A 51 -5.64 -2.32 2.74
CA PHE A 51 -6.18 -2.98 1.56
C PHE A 51 -5.16 -2.90 0.43
N SER A 52 -4.66 -4.05 -0.04
CA SER A 52 -3.54 -4.11 -1.01
C SER A 52 -3.59 -5.34 -1.92
N PRO A 53 -4.40 -5.34 -3.00
CA PRO A 53 -4.59 -6.52 -3.84
C PRO A 53 -3.31 -7.07 -4.48
N THR A 54 -2.35 -6.21 -4.81
CA THR A 54 -1.09 -6.56 -5.49
C THR A 54 0.15 -6.16 -4.68
N GLU A 55 0.02 -6.08 -3.36
CA GLU A 55 1.06 -5.80 -2.37
C GLU A 55 1.70 -4.39 -2.45
N GLY A 56 1.42 -3.58 -3.47
CA GLY A 56 2.03 -2.25 -3.62
C GLY A 56 1.74 -1.31 -2.46
N THR A 57 0.47 -1.22 -2.03
CA THR A 57 0.06 -0.39 -0.88
C THR A 57 0.64 -0.91 0.42
N LYS A 58 0.62 -2.23 0.63
CA LYS A 58 1.15 -2.87 1.83
C LYS A 58 2.64 -2.62 2.00
N ASN A 59 3.41 -2.77 0.92
CA ASN A 59 4.84 -2.50 0.93
C ASN A 59 5.14 -1.03 1.24
N ALA A 60 4.40 -0.09 0.63
CA ALA A 60 4.56 1.33 0.90
C ALA A 60 4.18 1.70 2.35
N ALA A 61 3.07 1.13 2.87
CA ALA A 61 2.65 1.32 4.25
C ALA A 61 3.66 0.72 5.25
N ALA A 62 4.28 -0.43 4.93
CA ALA A 62 5.32 -1.03 5.75
C ALA A 62 6.59 -0.15 5.82
N MET A 63 7.00 0.42 4.69
CA MET A 63 8.14 1.36 4.67
C MET A 63 7.87 2.60 5.52
N LEU A 64 6.64 3.12 5.49
CA LEU A 64 6.24 4.24 6.33
C LEU A 64 6.15 3.83 7.80
N ALA A 65 5.50 2.71 8.14
CA ALA A 65 5.35 2.22 9.51
C ALA A 65 6.70 2.07 10.22
N ALA A 66 7.71 1.58 9.50
CA ALA A 66 9.09 1.46 9.99
C ALA A 66 9.76 2.81 10.35
N LYS A 67 9.17 3.96 9.94
CA LYS A 67 9.63 5.28 10.38
C LYS A 67 9.08 5.67 11.75
N PHE A 68 8.00 5.02 12.18
CA PHE A 68 7.36 5.29 13.46
C PHE A 68 7.77 4.29 14.54
N SER A 69 7.95 3.00 14.18
CA SER A 69 8.23 1.94 15.15
C SER A 69 8.92 0.73 14.52
N ASP A 70 9.65 -0.02 15.35
CA ASP A 70 10.12 -1.37 15.00
C ASP A 70 9.08 -2.44 15.39
N ASP A 71 8.09 -2.08 16.22
CA ASP A 71 6.95 -2.92 16.63
C ASP A 71 5.73 -2.57 15.78
N VAL A 72 5.53 -3.36 14.70
CA VAL A 72 4.50 -3.13 13.69
C VAL A 72 3.63 -4.36 13.50
N GLU A 73 2.33 -4.21 13.75
CA GLU A 73 1.30 -5.22 13.49
C GLU A 73 0.53 -4.89 12.20
N PHE A 74 0.16 -5.91 11.41
CA PHE A 74 -0.64 -5.75 10.19
C PHE A 74 -1.99 -6.45 10.28
N ALA A 75 -3.07 -5.68 10.05
CA ALA A 75 -4.39 -6.17 9.74
C ALA A 75 -4.60 -6.07 8.21
N ASP A 76 -4.42 -7.18 7.50
CA ASP A 76 -4.60 -7.23 6.04
C ASP A 76 -6.07 -7.42 5.68
N LEU A 77 -6.71 -6.36 5.22
CA LEU A 77 -8.13 -6.30 4.87
C LEU A 77 -8.39 -6.55 3.37
N THR A 78 -7.43 -7.13 2.67
CA THR A 78 -7.51 -7.32 1.20
C THR A 78 -8.55 -8.35 0.82
N ASN A 79 -8.66 -9.46 1.55
CA ASN A 79 -9.63 -10.50 1.26
C ASN A 79 -11.00 -10.17 1.84
N ALA A 80 -12.08 -10.62 1.20
CA ALA A 80 -13.44 -10.40 1.72
C ALA A 80 -13.62 -10.97 3.14
N ALA A 81 -13.10 -12.16 3.40
CA ALA A 81 -13.19 -12.82 4.70
C ALA A 81 -12.46 -12.06 5.83
N SER A 82 -11.36 -11.35 5.54
CA SER A 82 -10.60 -10.63 6.57
C SER A 82 -11.33 -9.37 7.10
N ARG A 83 -12.44 -8.99 6.49
CA ARG A 83 -13.27 -7.84 6.93
C ARG A 83 -14.51 -8.24 7.72
N THR A 84 -14.68 -9.51 8.03
CA THR A 84 -15.84 -10.00 8.79
C THR A 84 -15.67 -9.87 10.30
N GLU A 85 -14.43 -9.73 10.75
CA GLU A 85 -14.11 -9.57 12.16
C GLU A 85 -13.69 -8.15 12.49
N GLU A 86 -14.00 -7.69 13.70
CA GLU A 86 -13.60 -6.38 14.19
C GLU A 86 -12.09 -6.34 14.44
N VAL A 87 -11.45 -5.27 14.03
CA VAL A 87 -10.05 -4.98 14.33
C VAL A 87 -9.98 -3.79 15.25
N THR A 88 -9.60 -4.01 16.50
CA THR A 88 -9.56 -2.99 17.55
C THR A 88 -8.20 -2.31 17.64
N PHE A 89 -8.22 -1.03 18.00
CA PHE A 89 -7.06 -0.18 18.26
C PHE A 89 -7.30 0.59 19.56
N THR A 90 -6.24 0.80 20.32
CA THR A 90 -6.27 1.56 21.56
C THR A 90 -5.80 3.02 21.38
N ALA A 91 -5.97 3.85 22.38
CA ALA A 91 -5.43 5.22 22.39
C ALA A 91 -3.88 5.25 22.39
N GLU A 92 -3.23 4.18 22.78
CA GLU A 92 -1.75 4.07 22.83
C GLU A 92 -1.14 3.63 21.50
N ASP A 93 -1.95 3.11 20.58
CA ASP A 93 -1.52 2.72 19.24
C ASP A 93 -1.37 3.96 18.35
N LEU A 94 -0.47 3.87 17.37
CA LEU A 94 -0.54 4.71 16.18
C LEU A 94 -1.12 3.86 15.04
N ALA A 95 -2.34 4.19 14.64
CA ALA A 95 -2.98 3.53 13.50
C ALA A 95 -2.43 4.07 12.18
N ILE A 96 -2.21 3.17 11.21
CA ILE A 96 -2.00 3.52 9.81
C ILE A 96 -3.10 2.84 9.01
N VAL A 97 -3.94 3.62 8.30
CA VAL A 97 -4.98 3.07 7.44
C VAL A 97 -4.65 3.36 5.98
N ALA A 98 -4.43 2.31 5.19
CA ALA A 98 -3.84 2.41 3.87
C ALA A 98 -4.69 1.76 2.77
N ALA A 99 -4.94 2.51 1.68
CA ALA A 99 -5.63 2.02 0.49
C ALA A 99 -4.96 2.50 -0.80
N PRO A 100 -5.13 1.77 -1.92
CA PRO A 100 -4.75 2.27 -3.24
C PRO A 100 -5.79 3.25 -3.78
N SER A 101 -5.36 4.16 -4.66
CA SER A 101 -6.26 5.03 -5.42
C SER A 101 -6.91 4.28 -6.57
N TYR A 102 -8.24 4.18 -6.54
CA TYR A 102 -9.09 3.65 -7.60
C TYR A 102 -9.83 4.80 -8.29
N GLY A 103 -9.25 5.31 -9.37
CA GLY A 103 -9.81 6.47 -10.06
C GLY A 103 -9.93 7.73 -9.19
N GLY A 104 -9.11 7.87 -8.13
CA GLY A 104 -9.10 9.04 -7.26
C GLY A 104 -9.98 8.92 -6.00
N GLN A 105 -10.40 7.72 -5.67
CA GLN A 105 -11.10 7.37 -4.43
C GLN A 105 -10.61 6.01 -3.92
N ILE A 106 -11.06 5.58 -2.74
CA ILE A 106 -10.78 4.21 -2.27
C ILE A 106 -11.50 3.18 -3.16
N PRO A 107 -11.08 1.89 -3.15
CA PRO A 107 -11.78 0.83 -3.86
C PRO A 107 -13.26 0.76 -3.51
N MET A 108 -14.12 0.59 -4.50
CA MET A 108 -15.58 0.54 -4.37
C MET A 108 -16.00 -0.78 -3.73
N ILE A 109 -15.67 -0.95 -2.47
CA ILE A 109 -16.05 -2.08 -1.63
C ILE A 109 -16.91 -1.53 -0.51
N GLU A 110 -18.17 -1.96 -0.47
CA GLU A 110 -19.06 -1.58 0.61
C GLU A 110 -18.51 -2.06 1.95
N GLY A 111 -18.47 -1.17 2.94
CA GLY A 111 -17.95 -1.48 4.26
C GLY A 111 -16.42 -1.61 4.34
N LEU A 112 -15.65 -1.20 3.33
CA LEU A 112 -14.18 -1.17 3.43
C LEU A 112 -13.77 -0.27 4.61
N PHE A 113 -13.01 -0.82 5.57
CA PHE A 113 -12.56 -0.20 6.83
C PHE A 113 -13.64 0.03 7.90
N THR A 114 -14.90 -0.33 7.68
CA THR A 114 -15.95 -0.14 8.71
C THR A 114 -15.84 -1.13 9.87
N ASN A 115 -15.06 -2.20 9.71
CA ASN A 115 -14.76 -3.17 10.78
C ASN A 115 -13.61 -2.74 11.69
N LEU A 116 -13.00 -1.57 11.46
CA LEU A 116 -11.99 -1.00 12.35
C LEU A 116 -12.67 -0.30 13.53
N LYS A 117 -12.06 -0.36 14.71
CA LYS A 117 -12.54 0.33 15.90
C LYS A 117 -11.38 0.93 16.67
N GLY A 118 -11.38 2.24 16.76
CA GLY A 118 -10.46 3.04 17.55
C GLY A 118 -11.07 3.47 18.88
N ASP A 119 -10.22 3.88 19.80
CA ASP A 119 -10.56 4.53 21.06
C ASP A 119 -9.77 5.83 21.17
N ASN A 120 -10.23 6.88 20.49
CA ASN A 120 -9.47 8.12 20.28
C ASN A 120 -8.05 7.85 19.71
N THR A 121 -7.91 6.77 18.95
CA THR A 121 -6.64 6.32 18.41
C THR A 121 -6.09 7.29 17.38
N PRO A 122 -4.87 7.86 17.55
CA PRO A 122 -4.24 8.66 16.50
C PRO A 122 -4.06 7.83 15.22
N CYS A 123 -4.41 8.42 14.08
CA CYS A 123 -4.43 7.73 12.79
C CYS A 123 -3.73 8.52 11.70
N VAL A 124 -2.85 7.84 10.97
CA VAL A 124 -2.25 8.30 9.72
C VAL A 124 -2.97 7.64 8.55
N VAL A 125 -3.45 8.46 7.62
CA VAL A 125 -4.10 8.00 6.39
C VAL A 125 -3.07 7.88 5.26
N VAL A 126 -3.03 6.74 4.57
CA VAL A 126 -2.08 6.48 3.48
C VAL A 126 -2.81 6.16 2.19
N CYS A 127 -2.51 6.91 1.14
CA CYS A 127 -2.89 6.59 -0.23
C CYS A 127 -1.68 6.08 -1.01
N ALA A 128 -1.74 4.86 -1.57
CA ALA A 128 -0.81 4.42 -2.59
C ALA A 128 -1.40 4.64 -3.98
N PHE A 129 -0.66 5.29 -4.89
CA PHE A 129 -1.17 5.56 -6.22
C PHE A 129 -0.12 5.36 -7.31
N GLY A 130 -0.58 4.87 -8.46
CA GLY A 130 0.26 4.55 -9.62
C GLY A 130 0.68 5.79 -10.42
N ASN A 131 1.33 6.77 -9.78
CA ASN A 131 1.85 7.99 -10.40
C ASN A 131 0.79 8.92 -11.04
N ARG A 132 -0.51 8.80 -10.67
CA ARG A 132 -1.57 9.73 -11.12
C ARG A 132 -1.89 10.78 -10.05
N ALA A 133 -2.70 10.45 -9.09
CA ALA A 133 -3.10 11.30 -7.96
C ALA A 133 -3.84 10.49 -6.89
N ALA A 134 -3.86 10.99 -5.66
CA ALA A 134 -4.66 10.45 -4.56
C ALA A 134 -6.11 10.95 -4.61
N GLU A 135 -6.30 12.23 -4.92
CA GLU A 135 -7.61 12.92 -4.96
C GLU A 135 -8.43 12.69 -3.67
N ASN A 136 -9.61 12.07 -3.75
CA ASN A 136 -10.52 11.90 -2.62
C ASN A 136 -10.11 10.79 -1.62
N VAL A 137 -9.09 9.99 -1.91
CA VAL A 137 -8.72 8.83 -1.05
C VAL A 137 -8.51 9.24 0.40
N TYR A 138 -7.86 10.36 0.65
CA TYR A 138 -7.61 10.84 2.01
C TYR A 138 -8.91 11.17 2.75
N ALA A 139 -9.80 11.93 2.09
CA ALA A 139 -11.10 12.32 2.66
C ALA A 139 -12.02 11.10 2.87
N ASN A 140 -12.01 10.13 1.92
CA ASN A 140 -12.77 8.89 2.06
C ASN A 140 -12.33 8.11 3.30
N ILE A 141 -11.01 7.83 3.45
CA ILE A 141 -10.51 7.09 4.61
C ILE A 141 -10.76 7.86 5.90
N ALA A 142 -10.42 9.16 5.91
CA ALA A 142 -10.58 10.00 7.11
C ALA A 142 -12.03 10.02 7.61
N ASN A 143 -13.00 10.14 6.71
CA ASN A 143 -14.41 10.12 7.07
C ASN A 143 -14.82 8.78 7.69
N ILE A 144 -14.40 7.66 7.10
CA ILE A 144 -14.73 6.32 7.60
C ILE A 144 -14.11 6.11 8.99
N VAL A 145 -12.80 6.32 9.13
CA VAL A 145 -12.10 6.02 10.39
C VAL A 145 -12.48 6.98 11.51
N SER A 146 -12.79 8.26 11.22
CA SER A 146 -13.27 9.18 12.23
C SER A 146 -14.60 8.73 12.84
N ALA A 147 -15.48 8.15 12.02
CA ALA A 147 -16.74 7.56 12.51
C ALA A 147 -16.53 6.28 13.34
N GLN A 148 -15.33 5.68 13.28
CA GLN A 148 -14.92 4.47 14.00
C GLN A 148 -14.06 4.77 15.25
N GLY A 149 -13.98 6.03 15.72
CA GLY A 149 -13.26 6.41 16.92
C GLY A 149 -11.76 6.72 16.73
N PHE A 150 -11.31 6.99 15.50
CA PHE A 150 -9.94 7.42 15.23
C PHE A 150 -9.85 8.95 15.11
N VAL A 151 -8.67 9.48 15.47
CA VAL A 151 -8.31 10.88 15.30
C VAL A 151 -7.25 11.01 14.21
N VAL A 152 -7.62 11.52 13.04
CA VAL A 152 -6.69 11.66 11.93
C VAL A 152 -5.69 12.77 12.23
N VAL A 153 -4.40 12.42 12.33
CA VAL A 153 -3.30 13.33 12.71
C VAL A 153 -2.35 13.63 11.56
N GLY A 154 -2.43 12.88 10.46
CA GLY A 154 -1.62 13.07 9.27
C GLY A 154 -2.15 12.28 8.09
N ALA A 155 -1.80 12.70 6.88
CA ALA A 155 -2.09 11.97 5.64
C ALA A 155 -0.89 12.04 4.69
N ILE A 156 -0.61 10.96 3.97
CA ILE A 156 0.49 10.88 3.00
C ILE A 156 0.12 10.07 1.77
N GLY A 157 0.52 10.58 0.61
CA GLY A 157 0.37 9.92 -0.69
C GLY A 157 1.70 9.37 -1.19
N LEU A 158 1.78 8.07 -1.34
CA LEU A 158 2.98 7.35 -1.76
C LEU A 158 2.84 6.86 -3.19
N VAL A 159 3.79 7.20 -4.03
CA VAL A 159 3.83 6.71 -5.40
C VAL A 159 4.33 5.27 -5.39
N THR A 160 3.59 4.39 -6.08
CA THR A 160 3.93 2.98 -6.27
C THR A 160 3.87 2.63 -7.75
N PRO A 161 4.46 1.51 -8.20
CA PRO A 161 4.28 1.07 -9.58
C PRO A 161 2.80 0.92 -9.93
N HIS A 162 2.39 1.50 -11.06
CA HIS A 162 1.02 1.33 -11.53
C HIS A 162 0.79 -0.12 -11.97
N VAL A 163 -0.31 -0.73 -11.53
CA VAL A 163 -0.61 -2.16 -11.75
C VAL A 163 -0.64 -2.56 -13.23
N PHE A 164 -0.95 -1.63 -14.14
CA PHE A 164 -0.92 -1.84 -15.59
C PHE A 164 0.41 -1.47 -16.26
N SER A 165 1.38 -0.96 -15.52
CA SER A 165 2.70 -0.63 -16.08
C SER A 165 3.64 -1.82 -15.93
N SER A 166 4.07 -2.40 -17.05
CA SER A 166 4.91 -3.62 -17.03
C SER A 166 6.41 -3.33 -16.83
N ASN A 167 6.87 -2.16 -17.19
CA ASN A 167 8.29 -1.85 -17.22
C ASN A 167 8.56 -0.36 -16.96
N ALA A 168 8.08 0.16 -15.83
CA ALA A 168 8.95 1.14 -15.33
C ALA A 168 8.72 2.62 -15.56
N LYS A 169 7.70 3.05 -16.26
CA LYS A 169 7.53 4.50 -16.43
C LYS A 169 6.59 5.11 -15.39
N ALA A 170 5.44 4.49 -15.13
CA ALA A 170 4.48 5.00 -14.17
C ALA A 170 4.75 4.46 -12.75
N GLY A 171 5.50 5.23 -11.97
CA GLY A 171 5.82 4.91 -10.56
C GLY A 171 6.86 3.81 -10.36
N HIS A 172 7.55 3.36 -11.40
CA HIS A 172 8.58 2.33 -11.26
C HIS A 172 9.73 2.80 -10.35
N SER A 173 10.32 1.85 -9.63
CA SER A 173 11.33 2.12 -8.61
C SER A 173 10.88 3.10 -7.52
N ARG A 174 9.57 3.20 -7.30
CA ARG A 174 8.97 3.98 -6.22
C ARG A 174 8.26 3.07 -5.22
N PRO A 175 8.27 3.38 -3.92
CA PRO A 175 9.02 4.48 -3.30
C PRO A 175 10.54 4.29 -3.43
N ASN A 176 11.27 5.38 -3.67
CA ASN A 176 12.72 5.39 -3.80
C ASN A 176 13.41 6.04 -2.56
N VAL A 177 14.72 6.32 -2.65
CA VAL A 177 15.47 6.93 -1.54
C VAL A 177 14.92 8.30 -1.17
N GLU A 178 14.56 9.14 -2.14
CA GLU A 178 13.98 10.46 -1.90
C GLU A 178 12.61 10.35 -1.22
N ASP A 179 11.77 9.42 -1.66
CA ASP A 179 10.48 9.15 -1.01
C ASP A 179 10.66 8.68 0.42
N ASN A 180 11.69 7.88 0.68
CA ASN A 180 12.03 7.38 2.00
C ASN A 180 12.47 8.52 2.95
N GLN A 181 13.15 9.54 2.45
CA GLN A 181 13.50 10.74 3.21
C GLN A 181 12.24 11.56 3.53
N ILE A 182 11.34 11.75 2.56
CA ILE A 182 10.07 12.45 2.77
C ILE A 182 9.19 11.70 3.79
N MET A 183 9.15 10.36 3.73
CA MET A 183 8.45 9.56 4.75
C MET A 183 9.03 9.77 6.16
N ALA A 184 10.35 9.88 6.29
CA ALA A 184 10.99 10.14 7.58
C ALA A 184 10.68 11.55 8.11
N GLU A 185 10.70 12.57 7.25
CA GLU A 185 10.30 13.94 7.62
C GLU A 185 8.84 14.01 8.04
N PHE A 186 7.95 13.35 7.29
CA PHE A 186 6.54 13.24 7.64
C PHE A 186 6.34 12.57 8.98
N ALA A 187 6.98 11.43 9.21
CA ALA A 187 6.89 10.70 10.47
C ALA A 187 7.37 11.56 11.64
N LYS A 188 8.47 12.30 11.48
CA LYS A 188 8.96 13.23 12.51
C LYS A 188 7.89 14.27 12.85
N LYS A 189 7.26 14.92 11.85
CA LYS A 189 6.23 15.94 12.08
C LYS A 189 5.01 15.36 12.80
N VAL A 190 4.55 14.17 12.41
CA VAL A 190 3.45 13.48 13.11
C VAL A 190 3.82 13.20 14.56
N MET A 191 5.03 12.69 14.82
CA MET A 191 5.48 12.41 16.19
C MET A 191 5.65 13.69 17.01
N ASP A 192 6.15 14.77 16.44
CA ASP A 192 6.24 16.07 17.10
C ASP A 192 4.85 16.57 17.53
N LYS A 193 3.84 16.41 16.64
CA LYS A 193 2.44 16.75 16.93
C LYS A 193 1.88 15.88 18.08
N LEU A 194 2.08 14.57 18.04
CA LEU A 194 1.62 13.65 19.09
C LEU A 194 2.27 13.98 20.45
N ASN A 195 3.56 14.29 20.45
CA ASN A 195 4.32 14.62 21.65
C ASN A 195 3.98 16.02 22.22
N SER A 196 3.33 16.90 21.46
CA SER A 196 2.86 18.21 21.97
C SER A 196 1.71 18.09 22.97
N GLY A 197 1.09 16.91 23.07
CA GLY A 197 0.00 16.61 24.00
C GLY A 197 -1.39 17.06 23.52
N THR A 198 -1.48 17.73 22.37
CA THR A 198 -2.77 18.15 21.78
C THR A 198 -2.97 17.38 20.49
N ILE A 199 -3.89 16.42 20.49
CA ILE A 199 -4.25 15.65 19.30
C ILE A 199 -5.54 16.25 18.73
N GLU A 200 -5.38 17.10 17.71
CA GLU A 200 -6.51 17.65 16.96
C GLU A 200 -6.70 16.91 15.65
N ALA A 201 -7.97 16.57 15.36
CA ALA A 201 -8.32 15.92 14.11
C ALA A 201 -8.09 16.87 12.92
N MET A 202 -7.43 16.37 11.90
CA MET A 202 -7.24 17.09 10.65
C MET A 202 -8.48 17.03 9.78
N LYS A 203 -8.80 18.15 9.13
CA LYS A 203 -9.75 18.17 8.03
C LYS A 203 -8.99 18.03 6.72
N LEU A 204 -9.29 16.97 5.99
CA LEU A 204 -8.70 16.72 4.68
C LEU A 204 -9.65 17.18 3.57
N GLU A 205 -9.09 17.79 2.54
CA GLU A 205 -9.88 18.25 1.39
C GLU A 205 -10.30 17.06 0.51
N GLY A 206 -11.42 17.22 -0.20
CA GLY A 206 -11.99 16.24 -1.11
C GLY A 206 -13.37 15.73 -0.69
N SER A 207 -13.97 14.86 -1.51
CA SER A 207 -15.23 14.21 -1.16
C SER A 207 -15.01 13.13 -0.11
N ALA A 208 -15.79 13.18 0.96
CA ALA A 208 -15.82 12.14 1.97
C ALA A 208 -16.54 10.86 1.48
N GLU A 209 -17.43 11.02 0.50
CA GLU A 209 -18.24 9.93 -0.04
C GLU A 209 -17.49 9.15 -1.13
N VAL A 210 -17.75 7.84 -1.17
CA VAL A 210 -17.27 6.95 -2.24
C VAL A 210 -18.35 6.83 -3.30
N ASP A 211 -18.01 7.13 -4.53
CA ASP A 211 -18.92 6.93 -5.69
C ASP A 211 -18.83 5.47 -6.15
N PHE A 212 -19.79 4.66 -5.74
CA PHE A 212 -19.87 3.25 -6.12
C PHE A 212 -20.28 3.04 -7.59
N ALA A 213 -20.84 4.04 -8.26
CA ALA A 213 -21.17 4.01 -9.67
C ALA A 213 -20.02 4.45 -10.58
N LYS A 214 -18.89 4.88 -10.00
CA LYS A 214 -17.76 5.37 -10.77
C LYS A 214 -17.17 4.31 -11.69
N GLU A 215 -17.16 4.61 -12.96
CA GLU A 215 -16.47 3.77 -13.93
C GLU A 215 -14.95 3.92 -13.81
N ILE A 216 -14.27 2.80 -13.69
CA ILE A 216 -12.81 2.73 -13.71
C ILE A 216 -12.32 2.03 -14.98
N SER A 217 -11.17 2.47 -15.46
CA SER A 217 -10.54 1.80 -16.60
C SER A 217 -10.01 0.43 -16.17
N VAL A 218 -10.44 -0.61 -16.86
CA VAL A 218 -10.06 -2.00 -16.58
C VAL A 218 -9.30 -2.61 -17.74
N ALA A 219 -8.43 -3.59 -17.47
CA ALA A 219 -7.82 -4.43 -18.49
C ALA A 219 -8.67 -5.68 -18.71
N PRO A 220 -8.77 -6.19 -19.95
CA PRO A 220 -9.46 -7.46 -20.22
C PRO A 220 -8.90 -8.59 -19.36
N LYS A 221 -9.79 -9.42 -18.83
CA LYS A 221 -9.46 -10.60 -18.06
C LYS A 221 -9.26 -11.79 -18.97
N GLU A 222 -8.28 -12.61 -18.67
CA GLU A 222 -7.99 -13.86 -19.37
C GLU A 222 -8.00 -15.02 -18.39
N PHE A 223 -8.55 -16.15 -18.83
CA PHE A 223 -8.53 -17.40 -18.11
C PHE A 223 -8.05 -18.54 -19.01
N LYS A 224 -6.91 -19.13 -18.67
CA LYS A 224 -6.29 -20.26 -19.37
C LYS A 224 -6.61 -21.54 -18.60
N ALA A 225 -7.66 -22.24 -19.05
CA ALA A 225 -8.15 -23.44 -18.37
C ALA A 225 -7.09 -24.56 -18.34
N GLU A 226 -6.26 -24.64 -19.36
CA GLU A 226 -5.15 -25.61 -19.46
C GLU A 226 -4.08 -25.43 -18.39
N ASN A 227 -3.94 -24.23 -17.84
CA ASN A 227 -2.99 -23.94 -16.76
C ASN A 227 -3.63 -24.09 -15.37
N CYS A 228 -4.95 -24.25 -15.30
CA CYS A 228 -5.66 -24.23 -14.03
C CYS A 228 -5.66 -25.59 -13.35
N VAL A 229 -4.98 -25.70 -12.21
CA VAL A 229 -4.98 -26.91 -11.35
C VAL A 229 -6.14 -26.93 -10.34
N LYS A 230 -7.10 -26.00 -10.43
CA LYS A 230 -8.29 -25.89 -9.56
C LYS A 230 -7.95 -25.77 -8.06
N CYS A 231 -6.84 -25.13 -7.70
CA CYS A 231 -6.40 -24.97 -6.31
C CYS A 231 -7.29 -24.01 -5.48
N GLY A 232 -8.19 -23.25 -6.11
CA GLY A 232 -9.09 -22.33 -5.42
C GLY A 232 -8.47 -21.04 -4.90
N ALA A 233 -7.15 -20.83 -5.02
CA ALA A 233 -6.44 -19.66 -4.48
C ALA A 233 -7.03 -18.32 -4.95
N CYS A 234 -7.46 -18.22 -6.21
CA CYS A 234 -8.09 -17.02 -6.75
C CYS A 234 -9.44 -16.69 -6.10
N ALA A 235 -10.24 -17.71 -5.75
CA ALA A 235 -11.52 -17.53 -5.08
C ALA A 235 -11.31 -17.15 -3.60
N THR A 236 -10.47 -17.90 -2.87
CA THR A 236 -10.17 -17.66 -1.44
C THR A 236 -9.57 -16.27 -1.21
N ASN A 237 -8.75 -15.78 -2.14
CA ASN A 237 -8.13 -14.46 -2.04
C ASN A 237 -8.90 -13.35 -2.75
N CYS A 238 -10.11 -13.61 -3.27
CA CYS A 238 -10.88 -12.58 -3.95
C CYS A 238 -11.27 -11.46 -2.99
N SER A 239 -10.93 -10.22 -3.35
CA SER A 239 -11.18 -9.05 -2.49
C SER A 239 -12.67 -8.74 -2.27
N THR A 240 -13.55 -9.24 -3.14
CA THR A 240 -15.00 -9.00 -3.05
C THR A 240 -15.82 -10.28 -3.01
N GLY A 241 -15.16 -11.46 -2.99
CA GLY A 241 -15.87 -12.74 -3.10
C GLY A 241 -16.54 -12.94 -4.47
N ALA A 242 -16.09 -12.25 -5.50
CA ALA A 242 -16.66 -12.32 -6.86
C ALA A 242 -16.36 -13.63 -7.59
N ILE A 243 -15.47 -14.48 -7.08
CA ILE A 243 -15.08 -15.74 -7.74
C ILE A 243 -15.75 -16.90 -7.02
N ASP A 244 -16.56 -17.64 -7.74
CA ASP A 244 -17.18 -18.86 -7.23
C ASP A 244 -16.11 -19.91 -6.92
N PRO A 245 -16.08 -20.49 -5.70
CA PRO A 245 -15.02 -21.42 -5.30
C PRO A 245 -15.10 -22.79 -5.97
N GLN A 246 -16.23 -23.16 -6.59
CA GLN A 246 -16.46 -24.45 -7.23
C GLN A 246 -16.23 -24.38 -8.72
N THR A 247 -16.84 -23.38 -9.39
CA THR A 247 -16.75 -23.21 -10.84
C THR A 247 -15.54 -22.36 -11.26
N LEU A 248 -15.04 -21.52 -10.33
CA LEU A 248 -14.03 -20.50 -10.56
C LEU A 248 -14.45 -19.39 -11.55
N GLU A 249 -15.74 -19.29 -11.82
CA GLU A 249 -16.31 -18.20 -12.62
C GLU A 249 -16.31 -16.89 -11.84
N ILE A 250 -16.24 -15.78 -12.56
CA ILE A 250 -16.25 -14.42 -11.97
C ILE A 250 -17.64 -13.81 -12.12
N ASP A 251 -18.23 -13.43 -11.00
CA ASP A 251 -19.38 -12.54 -10.99
C ASP A 251 -18.90 -11.10 -11.26
N GLU A 252 -19.10 -10.66 -12.51
CA GLU A 252 -18.65 -9.34 -12.97
C GLU A 252 -19.33 -8.19 -12.23
N SER A 253 -20.53 -8.41 -11.65
CA SER A 253 -21.23 -7.38 -10.88
C SER A 253 -20.56 -7.08 -9.54
N LYS A 254 -19.79 -8.04 -8.99
CA LYS A 254 -19.01 -7.90 -7.75
C LYS A 254 -17.54 -7.59 -7.99
N CYS A 255 -17.04 -7.81 -9.21
CA CYS A 255 -15.62 -7.72 -9.51
C CYS A 255 -15.16 -6.27 -9.66
N ILE A 256 -14.33 -5.79 -8.76
CA ILE A 256 -13.71 -4.45 -8.82
C ILE A 256 -12.44 -4.39 -9.67
N ASN A 257 -12.12 -5.40 -10.43
CA ASN A 257 -10.92 -5.47 -11.30
C ASN A 257 -9.58 -5.20 -10.59
N CYS A 258 -9.46 -5.66 -9.34
CA CYS A 258 -8.28 -5.43 -8.50
C CYS A 258 -7.04 -6.25 -8.87
N MET A 259 -7.17 -7.19 -9.81
CA MET A 259 -6.11 -8.11 -10.27
C MET A 259 -5.56 -9.07 -9.20
N ARG A 260 -6.16 -9.15 -8.00
CA ARG A 260 -5.72 -10.06 -6.95
C ARG A 260 -5.68 -11.51 -7.40
N CYS A 261 -6.69 -11.96 -8.14
CA CYS A 261 -6.79 -13.34 -8.65
C CYS A 261 -5.65 -13.72 -9.60
N SER A 262 -5.17 -12.76 -10.41
CA SER A 262 -3.98 -12.96 -11.25
C SER A 262 -2.70 -12.92 -10.42
N PHE A 263 -2.62 -12.03 -9.43
CA PHE A 263 -1.44 -11.88 -8.57
C PHE A 263 -1.16 -13.12 -7.74
N VAL A 264 -2.19 -13.81 -7.23
CA VAL A 264 -2.04 -15.02 -6.41
C VAL A 264 -1.98 -16.32 -7.21
N CYS A 265 -2.18 -16.28 -8.54
CA CYS A 265 -2.19 -17.47 -9.37
C CYS A 265 -0.75 -17.91 -9.72
N GLU A 266 -0.22 -18.86 -8.98
CA GLU A 266 1.14 -19.41 -9.21
C GLU A 266 1.28 -20.13 -10.56
N PHE A 267 0.15 -20.56 -11.15
CA PHE A 267 0.11 -21.32 -12.41
C PHE A 267 -0.14 -20.44 -13.64
N ASN A 268 -0.26 -19.11 -13.45
CA ASN A 268 -0.59 -18.17 -14.52
C ASN A 268 -1.86 -18.53 -15.31
N ALA A 269 -2.82 -19.20 -14.65
CA ALA A 269 -4.11 -19.52 -15.24
C ALA A 269 -5.02 -18.28 -15.35
N ARG A 270 -4.77 -17.25 -14.51
CA ARG A 270 -5.45 -15.96 -14.57
C ARG A 270 -4.48 -14.86 -14.89
N SER A 271 -4.84 -14.04 -15.86
CA SER A 271 -4.07 -12.86 -16.25
C SER A 271 -5.00 -11.72 -16.66
N TYR A 272 -4.40 -10.57 -16.92
CA TYR A 272 -5.05 -9.40 -17.48
C TYR A 272 -4.23 -8.93 -18.69
N ASP A 273 -4.90 -8.65 -19.79
CA ASP A 273 -4.24 -8.00 -20.93
C ASP A 273 -3.98 -6.53 -20.61
N THR A 274 -2.85 -6.27 -19.97
CA THR A 274 -2.43 -4.91 -19.61
C THR A 274 -1.88 -4.13 -20.80
N ALA A 275 -1.60 -4.79 -21.93
CA ALA A 275 -1.03 -4.15 -23.12
C ALA A 275 -1.99 -3.08 -23.69
N VAL A 276 -3.30 -3.36 -23.69
CA VAL A 276 -4.35 -2.41 -24.13
C VAL A 276 -4.36 -1.09 -23.35
N LYS A 277 -3.86 -1.10 -22.12
CA LYS A 277 -3.82 0.09 -21.25
C LYS A 277 -2.42 0.68 -21.11
N ARG A 278 -1.40 -0.06 -21.50
CA ARG A 278 0.00 0.32 -21.27
C ARG A 278 0.37 1.64 -21.93
N GLU A 279 0.05 1.80 -23.20
CA GLU A 279 0.39 3.02 -23.95
C GLU A 279 -0.28 4.25 -23.32
N PHE A 280 -1.56 4.14 -22.95
CA PHE A 280 -2.28 5.21 -22.26
C PHE A 280 -1.64 5.54 -20.90
N ILE A 281 -1.35 4.53 -20.09
CA ILE A 281 -0.79 4.70 -18.75
C ILE A 281 0.62 5.29 -18.85
N GLU A 282 1.49 4.72 -19.67
CA GLU A 282 2.88 5.18 -19.81
C GLU A 282 2.97 6.56 -20.46
N GLY A 283 2.07 6.88 -21.40
CA GLY A 283 2.00 8.20 -22.01
C GLY A 283 1.49 9.28 -21.04
N LYS A 284 0.40 9.00 -20.33
CA LYS A 284 -0.26 9.96 -19.43
C LYS A 284 0.40 10.08 -18.05
N LEU A 285 1.01 9.00 -17.55
CA LEU A 285 1.57 8.92 -16.20
C LEU A 285 3.10 8.88 -16.19
N SER A 286 3.75 9.26 -17.28
CA SER A 286 5.22 9.28 -17.39
C SER A 286 5.88 10.38 -16.55
N THR A 287 5.19 11.50 -16.32
CA THR A 287 5.72 12.58 -15.48
C THR A 287 5.76 12.17 -14.02
N LYS A 288 6.96 12.22 -13.41
CA LYS A 288 7.15 11.91 -11.98
C LYS A 288 6.26 12.78 -11.11
N LYS A 289 5.46 12.15 -10.26
CA LYS A 289 4.66 12.83 -9.23
C LYS A 289 5.43 12.87 -7.91
N PRO A 290 5.31 13.95 -7.14
CA PRO A 290 5.89 14.02 -5.80
C PRO A 290 5.12 13.12 -4.83
N VAL A 291 5.76 12.77 -3.72
CA VAL A 291 5.06 12.40 -2.49
C VAL A 291 4.44 13.68 -1.93
N GLU A 292 3.19 13.61 -1.56
CA GLU A 292 2.47 14.70 -0.91
C GLU A 292 2.06 14.29 0.50
N TYR A 293 2.11 15.22 1.45
CA TYR A 293 1.68 14.93 2.81
C TYR A 293 1.11 16.14 3.53
N PHE A 294 0.29 15.87 4.55
CA PHE A 294 -0.41 16.82 5.41
C PHE A 294 -0.24 16.39 6.87
N VAL A 295 0.06 17.35 7.77
CA VAL A 295 0.22 17.10 9.22
C VAL A 295 -0.44 18.19 10.04
#